data_e15fe8c7cff100f5a5f923266cd4dd83
#
_entry.id   e15fe8c7cff100f5a5f923266cd4dd83
#
_cell.length_a   1.000
_cell.length_b   1.000
_cell.length_c   1.000
_cell.angle_alpha   90.00
_cell.angle_beta   90.00
_cell.angle_gamma   90.00
#
_symmetry.space_group_name_H-M   'P 1'
#
loop_
_entity.id
_entity.type
_entity.pdbx_description
1 polymer ?
#
loop_
_entity_poly.entity_id
_entity_poly.type
_entity_poly.pdbx_seq_one_letter_code
_entity_poly.pdbx_strand_id
1 'polypeptide(L)'
;MSTSKLQDRLLEDVVIFENRETQKTGAQSIAPDHSPRQRARGGPLPARAASVEPDAAPSLQHRVEQFLFYQSELLDQKQWAAYIDLFGSEGVYWMPVTPDQTEWLDSPSIFAEDRHMMEIRMGRVQHPNAWSQAPQWGTSHIIGNVVIESAGDSEIVVRSRFQMVELRRDQLRHFAGTYRHTLVRNGDDFKIALQRVDLLNGQAPFDYVLQIWV
;
A
#
# COMPACT_ATOMS: atom_id res chain seq x y z
N MET A 1 16.59 11.44 47.49
CA MET A 1 16.97 10.11 46.92
C MET A 1 16.93 10.21 45.39
N SER A 2 18.06 9.97 44.81
CA SER A 2 18.56 10.46 43.54
C SER A 2 17.91 9.84 42.31
N THR A 3 17.53 10.68 41.37
CA THR A 3 16.98 10.40 40.01
C THR A 3 17.98 9.79 39.05
N SER A 4 19.17 9.39 39.52
CA SER A 4 20.29 8.91 38.72
C SER A 4 20.24 7.39 38.39
N LYS A 5 19.39 6.60 39.04
CA LYS A 5 19.38 5.14 38.87
C LYS A 5 18.35 4.59 37.88
N LEU A 6 17.52 5.44 37.25
CA LEU A 6 16.55 5.01 36.27
C LEU A 6 17.03 5.16 34.82
N GLN A 7 18.09 5.92 34.59
CA GLN A 7 18.64 6.14 33.23
C GLN A 7 19.64 5.06 32.78
N ASP A 8 20.25 4.32 33.74
CA ASP A 8 21.24 3.30 33.41
C ASP A 8 20.64 1.93 33.00
N ARG A 9 19.33 1.73 33.10
CA ARG A 9 18.66 0.47 32.76
C ARG A 9 18.03 0.39 31.36
N LEU A 10 18.06 1.46 30.60
CA LEU A 10 17.45 1.53 29.25
C LEU A 10 18.46 1.44 28.10
N LEU A 11 19.74 1.19 28.39
CA LEU A 11 20.80 1.16 27.37
C LEU A 11 21.36 -0.25 27.07
N GLU A 12 20.83 -1.31 27.70
CA GLU A 12 21.41 -2.66 27.53
C GLU A 12 20.72 -3.56 26.50
N ASP A 13 19.64 -3.13 25.84
CA ASP A 13 18.92 -3.97 24.87
C ASP A 13 19.01 -3.49 23.39
N VAL A 14 20.02 -2.72 23.03
CA VAL A 14 20.33 -2.46 21.63
C VAL A 14 21.35 -3.50 21.15
N VAL A 15 20.87 -4.58 20.57
CA VAL A 15 21.71 -5.55 19.84
C VAL A 15 22.24 -4.86 18.59
N ILE A 16 23.45 -4.34 18.68
CA ILE A 16 24.22 -3.84 17.54
C ILE A 16 24.77 -5.07 16.83
N PHE A 17 24.34 -5.30 15.59
CA PHE A 17 25.04 -6.22 14.69
C PHE A 17 26.37 -5.58 14.29
N GLU A 18 27.41 -5.80 15.08
CA GLU A 18 28.77 -5.51 14.65
C GLU A 18 29.26 -6.55 13.65
N ASN A 19 29.71 -6.08 12.49
CA ASN A 19 30.49 -6.82 11.51
C ASN A 19 31.75 -7.39 12.19
N ARG A 20 31.81 -8.69 12.34
CA ARG A 20 33.07 -9.37 12.68
C ARG A 20 33.97 -9.37 11.47
N GLU A 21 34.99 -8.55 11.53
CA GLU A 21 36.15 -8.64 10.65
C GLU A 21 36.89 -9.99 10.84
N THR A 22 37.21 -10.52 9.72
CA THR A 22 37.98 -11.71 9.43
C THR A 22 39.25 -11.89 10.25
N GLN A 23 39.33 -12.99 10.97
CA GLN A 23 40.63 -13.59 11.37
C GLN A 23 41.21 -14.38 10.19
N LYS A 24 42.43 -14.01 9.79
CA LYS A 24 43.29 -14.70 8.85
C LYS A 24 43.66 -16.07 9.39
N THR A 25 43.31 -17.13 8.69
CA THR A 25 43.95 -18.42 8.81
C THR A 25 44.37 -18.91 7.43
N GLY A 26 45.66 -19.18 7.33
CA GLY A 26 46.44 -20.03 6.40
C GLY A 26 45.92 -20.22 4.98
N ALA A 27 46.48 -19.47 4.03
CA ALA A 27 46.30 -19.71 2.61
C ALA A 27 47.01 -21.00 2.22
N GLN A 28 46.27 -22.07 1.92
CA GLN A 28 46.74 -23.12 1.00
C GLN A 28 46.34 -22.73 -0.43
N SER A 29 47.36 -22.51 -1.25
CA SER A 29 47.23 -22.20 -2.67
C SER A 29 46.63 -23.43 -3.38
N ILE A 30 45.38 -23.33 -3.78
CA ILE A 30 44.76 -24.24 -4.75
C ILE A 30 44.89 -23.57 -6.11
N ALA A 31 45.69 -24.17 -6.98
CA ALA A 31 45.85 -23.74 -8.36
C ALA A 31 44.47 -23.78 -9.08
N PRO A 32 44.14 -22.80 -9.93
CA PRO A 32 42.88 -22.83 -10.65
C PRO A 32 42.88 -23.97 -11.68
N ASP A 33 41.89 -24.86 -11.54
CA ASP A 33 41.58 -25.89 -12.54
C ASP A 33 41.01 -25.19 -13.80
N HIS A 34 41.78 -25.20 -14.86
CA HIS A 34 41.40 -24.67 -16.18
C HIS A 34 40.71 -25.71 -17.07
N SER A 35 40.05 -26.70 -16.51
CA SER A 35 39.21 -27.58 -17.32
C SER A 35 38.06 -26.81 -17.95
N PRO A 36 37.84 -26.88 -19.28
CA PRO A 36 36.74 -26.19 -19.92
C PRO A 36 35.41 -26.79 -19.44
N ARG A 37 34.70 -26.05 -18.60
CA ARG A 37 33.32 -26.40 -18.21
C ARG A 37 32.50 -26.49 -19.48
N GLN A 38 32.10 -27.68 -19.87
CA GLN A 38 31.09 -27.89 -20.90
C GLN A 38 29.85 -27.16 -20.47
N ARG A 39 29.54 -26.09 -21.19
CA ARG A 39 28.23 -25.43 -21.06
C ARG A 39 27.17 -26.46 -21.38
N ALA A 40 26.36 -26.84 -20.40
CA ALA A 40 25.16 -27.59 -20.64
C ALA A 40 24.36 -26.80 -21.70
N ARG A 41 24.20 -27.41 -22.88
CA ARG A 41 23.30 -26.86 -23.91
C ARG A 41 21.93 -26.84 -23.26
N GLY A 42 21.40 -25.65 -23.00
CA GLY A 42 20.03 -25.47 -22.58
C GLY A 42 19.14 -26.26 -23.54
N GLY A 43 18.31 -27.14 -23.00
CA GLY A 43 17.28 -27.79 -23.77
C GLY A 43 16.40 -26.76 -24.44
N PRO A 44 15.66 -27.10 -25.49
CA PRO A 44 14.75 -26.18 -26.14
C PRO A 44 13.79 -25.61 -25.10
N LEU A 45 13.67 -24.27 -25.09
CA LEU A 45 12.68 -23.60 -24.25
C LEU A 45 11.31 -24.25 -24.48
N PRO A 46 10.52 -24.52 -23.44
CA PRO A 46 9.17 -25.05 -23.62
C PRO A 46 8.43 -24.17 -24.62
N ALA A 47 7.80 -24.79 -25.60
CA ALA A 47 7.00 -24.07 -26.59
C ALA A 47 6.05 -23.13 -25.85
N ARG A 48 6.05 -21.85 -26.27
CA ARG A 48 5.13 -20.83 -25.75
C ARG A 48 3.74 -21.44 -25.73
N ALA A 49 3.13 -21.50 -24.54
CA ALA A 49 1.79 -22.03 -24.37
C ALA A 49 0.88 -21.44 -25.45
N ALA A 50 0.11 -22.32 -26.08
CA ALA A 50 -0.79 -21.97 -27.18
C ALA A 50 -1.61 -20.75 -26.80
N SER A 51 -1.80 -19.88 -27.80
CA SER A 51 -2.62 -18.68 -27.79
C SER A 51 -3.81 -18.81 -26.82
N VAL A 52 -3.81 -17.95 -25.78
CA VAL A 52 -5.03 -17.63 -25.04
C VAL A 52 -6.01 -17.12 -26.11
N GLU A 53 -7.13 -17.79 -26.26
CA GLU A 53 -8.22 -17.36 -27.12
C GLU A 53 -8.59 -15.92 -26.72
N PRO A 54 -8.58 -14.95 -27.65
CA PRO A 54 -8.71 -13.52 -27.31
C PRO A 54 -10.14 -13.05 -27.01
N ASP A 55 -11.11 -13.94 -26.74
CA ASP A 55 -12.53 -13.54 -26.81
C ASP A 55 -13.42 -13.96 -25.62
N ALA A 56 -12.87 -14.29 -24.48
CA ALA A 56 -13.66 -14.38 -23.25
C ALA A 56 -13.66 -13.04 -22.53
N ALA A 57 -14.86 -12.48 -22.27
CA ALA A 57 -15.01 -11.29 -21.43
C ALA A 57 -14.25 -11.49 -20.11
N PRO A 58 -13.50 -10.48 -19.62
CA PRO A 58 -12.69 -10.60 -18.42
C PRO A 58 -13.58 -11.01 -17.23
N SER A 59 -13.08 -11.94 -16.42
CA SER A 59 -13.80 -12.39 -15.22
C SER A 59 -14.07 -11.23 -14.28
N LEU A 60 -15.10 -11.34 -13.42
CA LEU A 60 -15.38 -10.33 -12.39
C LEU A 60 -14.16 -10.09 -11.51
N GLN A 61 -13.44 -11.15 -11.13
CA GLN A 61 -12.20 -11.04 -10.34
C GLN A 61 -11.17 -10.15 -11.02
N HIS A 62 -10.91 -10.40 -12.32
CA HIS A 62 -9.96 -9.59 -13.09
C HIS A 62 -10.39 -8.13 -13.20
N ARG A 63 -11.67 -7.87 -13.45
CA ARG A 63 -12.21 -6.50 -13.55
C ARG A 63 -12.05 -5.75 -12.22
N VAL A 64 -12.34 -6.41 -11.10
CA VAL A 64 -12.15 -5.84 -9.75
C VAL A 64 -10.67 -5.54 -9.48
N GLU A 65 -9.78 -6.47 -9.80
CA GLU A 65 -8.34 -6.26 -9.65
C GLU A 65 -7.85 -5.06 -10.47
N GLN A 66 -8.24 -4.96 -11.73
CA GLN A 66 -7.87 -3.82 -12.59
C GLN A 66 -8.41 -2.50 -12.05
N PHE A 67 -9.63 -2.48 -11.51
CA PHE A 67 -10.20 -1.29 -10.87
C PHE A 67 -9.38 -0.85 -9.65
N LEU A 68 -8.99 -1.78 -8.77
CA LEU A 68 -8.17 -1.47 -7.59
C LEU A 68 -6.74 -1.02 -7.97
N PHE A 69 -6.15 -1.61 -9.01
CA PHE A 69 -4.85 -1.18 -9.51
C PHE A 69 -4.91 0.22 -10.12
N TYR A 70 -5.96 0.51 -10.90
CA TYR A 70 -6.19 1.85 -11.43
C TYR A 70 -6.41 2.89 -10.34
N GLN A 71 -7.18 2.55 -9.30
CA GLN A 71 -7.38 3.39 -8.14
C GLN A 71 -6.06 3.78 -7.46
N SER A 72 -5.17 2.82 -7.24
CA SER A 72 -3.87 3.07 -6.63
C SER A 72 -2.94 3.89 -7.52
N GLU A 73 -2.96 3.66 -8.82
CA GLU A 73 -2.21 4.45 -9.81
C GLU A 73 -2.63 5.93 -9.81
N LEU A 74 -3.92 6.23 -9.66
CA LEU A 74 -4.40 7.61 -9.55
C LEU A 74 -3.85 8.33 -8.32
N LEU A 75 -3.72 7.63 -7.19
CA LEU A 75 -3.11 8.17 -5.98
C LEU A 75 -1.62 8.45 -6.20
N ASP A 76 -0.87 7.50 -6.75
CA ASP A 76 0.57 7.62 -6.99
C ASP A 76 0.90 8.72 -8.00
N GLN A 77 0.05 8.89 -9.00
CA GLN A 77 0.16 9.97 -9.98
C GLN A 77 -0.45 11.29 -9.53
N LYS A 78 -1.01 11.37 -8.31
CA LYS A 78 -1.66 12.57 -7.76
C LYS A 78 -2.83 13.08 -8.61
N GLN A 79 -3.53 12.16 -9.26
CA GLN A 79 -4.71 12.47 -10.06
C GLN A 79 -5.97 12.54 -9.18
N TRP A 80 -5.97 13.46 -8.23
CA TRP A 80 -6.96 13.54 -7.16
C TRP A 80 -8.41 13.65 -7.63
N ALA A 81 -8.66 14.45 -8.65
CA ALA A 81 -10.01 14.60 -9.20
C ALA A 81 -10.53 13.27 -9.77
N ALA A 82 -9.69 12.56 -10.54
CA ALA A 82 -10.05 11.26 -11.10
C ALA A 82 -10.22 10.19 -9.99
N TYR A 83 -9.40 10.23 -8.93
CA TYR A 83 -9.57 9.36 -7.77
C TYR A 83 -10.91 9.61 -7.06
N ILE A 84 -11.26 10.87 -6.78
CA ILE A 84 -12.54 11.24 -6.15
C ILE A 84 -13.71 10.82 -7.04
N ASP A 85 -13.56 10.90 -8.35
CA ASP A 85 -14.59 10.47 -9.30
C ASP A 85 -14.85 8.96 -9.30
N LEU A 86 -13.97 8.14 -8.73
CA LEU A 86 -14.27 6.72 -8.52
C LEU A 86 -15.37 6.51 -7.46
N PHE A 87 -15.58 7.46 -6.56
CA PHE A 87 -16.62 7.37 -5.55
C PHE A 87 -17.98 7.75 -6.12
N GLY A 88 -19.02 7.06 -5.69
CA GLY A 88 -20.41 7.45 -5.95
C GLY A 88 -20.75 8.78 -5.25
N SER A 89 -21.95 9.35 -5.51
CA SER A 89 -22.40 10.58 -4.87
C SER A 89 -22.37 10.51 -3.35
N GLU A 90 -22.73 9.36 -2.79
CA GLU A 90 -22.75 9.05 -1.35
C GLU A 90 -21.53 8.21 -0.92
N GLY A 91 -20.50 8.17 -1.75
CA GLY A 91 -19.31 7.36 -1.49
C GLY A 91 -18.46 7.91 -0.35
N VAL A 92 -17.92 7.02 0.46
CA VAL A 92 -17.18 7.36 1.68
C VAL A 92 -15.79 6.73 1.68
N TYR A 93 -14.80 7.52 2.04
CA TYR A 93 -13.47 7.06 2.43
C TYR A 93 -13.39 7.04 3.95
N TRP A 94 -13.12 5.88 4.53
CA TRP A 94 -13.09 5.70 5.97
C TRP A 94 -11.84 4.96 6.44
N MET A 95 -11.12 5.59 7.37
CA MET A 95 -9.98 5.00 8.07
C MET A 95 -10.27 5.03 9.57
N PRO A 96 -10.78 3.93 10.16
CA PRO A 96 -11.07 3.85 11.58
C PRO A 96 -9.80 3.91 12.43
N VAL A 97 -9.93 4.27 13.70
CA VAL A 97 -8.85 4.18 14.68
C VAL A 97 -8.64 2.74 15.13
N THR A 98 -9.74 1.97 15.28
CA THR A 98 -9.68 0.58 15.72
C THR A 98 -10.43 -0.34 14.74
N PRO A 99 -9.96 -1.59 14.56
CA PRO A 99 -10.55 -2.50 13.57
C PRO A 99 -11.96 -3.00 13.93
N ASP A 100 -12.39 -2.85 15.17
CA ASP A 100 -13.71 -3.25 15.68
C ASP A 100 -14.80 -2.21 15.42
N GLN A 101 -14.45 -1.00 14.95
CA GLN A 101 -15.43 0.00 14.54
C GLN A 101 -16.22 -0.50 13.32
N THR A 102 -17.55 -0.40 13.40
CA THR A 102 -18.47 -0.86 12.35
C THR A 102 -19.10 0.29 11.58
N GLU A 103 -19.13 1.49 12.18
CA GLU A 103 -19.78 2.67 11.63
C GLU A 103 -18.76 3.81 11.49
N TRP A 104 -18.82 4.53 10.36
CA TRP A 104 -17.93 5.67 10.11
C TRP A 104 -18.47 6.97 10.74
N LEU A 105 -19.78 7.05 10.98
CA LEU A 105 -20.41 8.11 11.75
C LEU A 105 -20.32 7.82 13.25
N ASP A 106 -20.31 8.85 14.06
CA ASP A 106 -20.37 8.79 15.53
C ASP A 106 -19.18 8.07 16.21
N SER A 107 -18.12 7.75 15.47
CA SER A 107 -16.90 7.14 16.00
C SER A 107 -15.66 7.94 15.62
N PRO A 108 -14.68 8.12 16.54
CA PRO A 108 -13.41 8.74 16.18
C PRO A 108 -12.73 7.98 15.04
N SER A 109 -12.28 8.70 14.03
CA SER A 109 -11.61 8.11 12.87
C SER A 109 -10.34 8.89 12.52
N ILE A 110 -9.38 8.23 11.90
CA ILE A 110 -8.22 8.91 11.31
C ILE A 110 -8.70 9.72 10.11
N PHE A 111 -9.55 9.11 9.27
CA PHE A 111 -10.32 9.75 8.21
C PHE A 111 -11.76 9.23 8.22
N ALA A 112 -12.72 10.13 8.04
CA ALA A 112 -14.11 9.83 7.74
C ALA A 112 -14.60 10.93 6.80
N GLU A 113 -14.58 10.65 5.51
CA GLU A 113 -14.78 11.67 4.48
C GLU A 113 -15.76 11.18 3.43
N ASP A 114 -16.83 11.95 3.28
CA ASP A 114 -17.66 11.87 2.09
C ASP A 114 -16.94 12.55 0.89
N ARG A 115 -17.52 12.44 -0.29
CA ARG A 115 -16.98 13.03 -1.51
C ARG A 115 -16.70 14.54 -1.37
N HIS A 116 -17.58 15.29 -0.71
CA HIS A 116 -17.41 16.73 -0.51
C HIS A 116 -16.20 17.04 0.38
N MET A 117 -16.03 16.31 1.46
CA MET A 117 -14.85 16.45 2.33
C MET A 117 -13.55 16.08 1.62
N MET A 118 -13.59 15.06 0.75
CA MET A 118 -12.44 14.69 -0.08
C MET A 118 -12.05 15.84 -1.03
N GLU A 119 -13.01 16.49 -1.67
CA GLU A 119 -12.80 17.67 -2.54
C GLU A 119 -12.17 18.84 -1.75
N ILE A 120 -12.70 19.14 -0.56
CA ILE A 120 -12.16 20.17 0.34
C ILE A 120 -10.71 19.85 0.73
N ARG A 121 -10.41 18.59 1.08
CA ARG A 121 -9.05 18.17 1.42
C ARG A 121 -8.10 18.42 0.26
N MET A 122 -8.44 18.00 -0.95
CA MET A 122 -7.59 18.21 -2.11
C MET A 122 -7.44 19.67 -2.48
N GLY A 123 -8.47 20.48 -2.33
CA GLY A 123 -8.35 21.92 -2.47
C GLY A 123 -7.30 22.55 -1.53
N ARG A 124 -7.18 22.03 -0.29
CA ARG A 124 -6.13 22.45 0.65
C ARG A 124 -4.74 21.97 0.22
N VAL A 125 -4.62 20.69 -0.18
CA VAL A 125 -3.35 20.09 -0.60
C VAL A 125 -2.79 20.78 -1.84
N GLN A 126 -3.65 21.17 -2.77
CA GLN A 126 -3.27 21.84 -4.03
C GLN A 126 -3.12 23.36 -3.91
N HIS A 127 -3.45 23.94 -2.76
CA HIS A 127 -3.40 25.39 -2.59
C HIS A 127 -1.96 25.92 -2.73
N PRO A 128 -1.72 27.03 -3.47
CA PRO A 128 -0.37 27.58 -3.66
C PRO A 128 0.36 27.91 -2.35
N ASN A 129 -0.37 28.24 -1.28
CA ASN A 129 0.21 28.53 0.04
C ASN A 129 0.22 27.30 0.97
N ALA A 130 0.06 26.10 0.45
CA ALA A 130 0.15 24.87 1.25
C ALA A 130 1.62 24.52 1.56
N TRP A 131 2.25 25.25 2.48
CA TRP A 131 3.66 25.07 2.86
C TRP A 131 4.02 23.64 3.24
N SER A 132 3.07 22.89 3.78
CA SER A 132 3.26 21.47 4.09
C SER A 132 3.45 20.58 2.86
N GLN A 133 3.04 21.07 1.68
CA GLN A 133 3.16 20.38 0.40
C GLN A 133 4.37 20.83 -0.42
N ALA A 134 5.07 21.89 0.02
CA ALA A 134 6.25 22.42 -0.66
C ALA A 134 7.41 21.42 -0.81
N PRO A 135 7.70 20.53 0.17
CA PRO A 135 8.70 19.49 -0.03
C PRO A 135 8.27 18.50 -1.11
N GLN A 136 9.25 18.03 -1.90
CA GLN A 136 9.00 16.92 -2.81
C GLN A 136 8.52 15.70 -2.02
N TRP A 137 7.46 15.07 -2.51
CA TRP A 137 6.91 13.85 -1.94
C TRP A 137 6.26 12.99 -3.03
N GLY A 138 6.13 11.72 -2.76
CA GLY A 138 5.48 10.75 -3.64
C GLY A 138 5.09 9.51 -2.89
N THR A 139 4.20 8.76 -3.46
CA THR A 139 3.74 7.47 -2.93
C THR A 139 3.93 6.38 -3.96
N SER A 140 3.96 5.16 -3.49
CA SER A 140 3.89 3.96 -4.33
C SER A 140 3.06 2.91 -3.61
N HIS A 141 1.97 2.49 -4.23
CA HIS A 141 1.06 1.49 -3.70
C HIS A 141 1.26 0.13 -4.37
N ILE A 142 1.16 -0.92 -3.59
CA ILE A 142 1.04 -2.30 -4.08
C ILE A 142 -0.23 -2.89 -3.48
N ILE A 143 -1.14 -3.31 -4.37
CA ILE A 143 -2.39 -3.97 -4.00
C ILE A 143 -2.27 -5.47 -4.31
N GLY A 144 -2.68 -6.30 -3.38
CA GLY A 144 -2.64 -7.75 -3.56
C GLY A 144 -3.65 -8.49 -2.71
N ASN A 145 -3.65 -9.82 -2.82
CA ASN A 145 -4.57 -10.69 -2.08
C ASN A 145 -6.03 -10.24 -2.21
N VAL A 146 -6.43 -9.91 -3.43
CA VAL A 146 -7.79 -9.44 -3.75
C VAL A 146 -8.76 -10.61 -3.66
N VAL A 147 -9.75 -10.49 -2.79
CA VAL A 147 -10.79 -11.50 -2.56
C VAL A 147 -12.15 -10.83 -2.63
N ILE A 148 -13.00 -11.32 -3.52
CA ILE A 148 -14.42 -10.96 -3.54
C ILE A 148 -15.10 -11.72 -2.43
N GLU A 149 -15.53 -11.04 -1.36
CA GLU A 149 -16.21 -11.63 -0.20
C GLU A 149 -17.69 -11.89 -0.50
N SER A 150 -18.31 -11.01 -1.28
CA SER A 150 -19.67 -11.22 -1.80
C SER A 150 -19.85 -10.49 -3.13
N ALA A 151 -20.71 -11.04 -3.98
CA ALA A 151 -21.07 -10.44 -5.26
C ALA A 151 -22.58 -10.56 -5.47
N GLY A 152 -23.29 -9.46 -5.22
CA GLY A 152 -24.71 -9.31 -5.52
C GLY A 152 -24.94 -8.63 -6.88
N ASP A 153 -26.23 -8.42 -7.20
CA ASP A 153 -26.62 -7.77 -8.44
C ASP A 153 -26.22 -6.28 -8.46
N SER A 154 -26.33 -5.58 -7.34
CA SER A 154 -26.02 -4.16 -7.19
C SER A 154 -24.65 -3.89 -6.58
N GLU A 155 -24.24 -4.70 -5.59
CA GLU A 155 -23.06 -4.46 -4.78
C GLU A 155 -22.11 -5.65 -4.78
N ILE A 156 -20.82 -5.33 -4.67
CA ILE A 156 -19.72 -6.29 -4.56
C ILE A 156 -18.87 -5.85 -3.37
N VAL A 157 -18.66 -6.75 -2.41
CA VAL A 157 -17.74 -6.52 -1.29
C VAL A 157 -16.42 -7.19 -1.57
N VAL A 158 -15.36 -6.40 -1.52
CA VAL A 158 -14.01 -6.82 -1.85
C VAL A 158 -13.08 -6.54 -0.69
N ARG A 159 -12.28 -7.52 -0.33
CA ARG A 159 -11.16 -7.35 0.60
C ARG A 159 -9.84 -7.50 -0.15
N SER A 160 -8.89 -6.61 0.13
CA SER A 160 -7.52 -6.70 -0.39
C SER A 160 -6.50 -6.31 0.66
N ARG A 161 -5.23 -6.62 0.41
CA ARG A 161 -4.11 -6.12 1.18
C ARG A 161 -3.42 -5.01 0.41
N PHE A 162 -2.90 -4.04 1.14
CA PHE A 162 -2.08 -3.00 0.54
C PHE A 162 -0.78 -2.82 1.28
N GLN A 163 0.20 -2.35 0.55
CA GLN A 163 1.42 -1.74 1.06
C GLN A 163 1.61 -0.41 0.34
N MET A 164 1.93 0.62 1.08
CA MET A 164 2.27 1.93 0.53
C MET A 164 3.59 2.40 1.10
N VAL A 165 4.41 2.95 0.25
CA VAL A 165 5.61 3.70 0.63
C VAL A 165 5.36 5.17 0.33
N GLU A 166 5.57 6.04 1.30
CA GLU A 166 5.60 7.48 1.12
C GLU A 166 7.04 7.99 1.24
N LEU A 167 7.52 8.69 0.24
CA LEU A 167 8.73 9.51 0.33
C LEU A 167 8.34 10.95 0.65
N ARG A 168 8.87 11.50 1.73
CA ARG A 168 8.66 12.90 2.09
C ARG A 168 9.87 13.47 2.83
N ARG A 169 10.45 14.56 2.32
CA ARG A 169 11.63 15.20 2.91
C ARG A 169 12.77 14.22 3.19
N ASP A 170 13.12 13.41 2.22
CA ASP A 170 14.17 12.39 2.29
C ASP A 170 13.91 11.26 3.33
N GLN A 171 12.69 11.17 3.84
CA GLN A 171 12.26 10.10 4.72
C GLN A 171 11.27 9.19 4.01
N LEU A 172 11.52 7.90 4.09
CA LEU A 172 10.58 6.86 3.66
C LEU A 172 9.74 6.41 4.84
N ARG A 173 8.42 6.34 4.61
CA ARG A 173 7.45 5.76 5.53
C ARG A 173 6.73 4.63 4.87
N HIS A 174 6.47 3.60 5.64
CA HIS A 174 5.76 2.42 5.17
C HIS A 174 4.42 2.33 5.87
N PHE A 175 3.38 2.16 5.07
CA PHE A 175 2.03 1.88 5.53
C PHE A 175 1.61 0.53 4.95
N ALA A 176 0.89 -0.24 5.74
CA ALA A 176 0.32 -1.50 5.29
C ALA A 176 -0.99 -1.76 6.02
N GLY A 177 -1.85 -2.54 5.39
CA GLY A 177 -3.12 -2.86 6.00
C GLY A 177 -4.05 -3.65 5.11
N THR A 178 -5.32 -3.48 5.41
CA THR A 178 -6.42 -4.11 4.67
C THR A 178 -7.33 -3.04 4.11
N TYR A 179 -7.66 -3.16 2.82
CA TYR A 179 -8.79 -2.44 2.24
C TYR A 179 -10.03 -3.35 2.27
N ARG A 180 -11.15 -2.74 2.53
CA ARG A 180 -12.46 -3.32 2.30
C ARG A 180 -13.29 -2.34 1.50
N HIS A 181 -13.62 -2.71 0.27
CA HIS A 181 -14.42 -1.90 -0.63
C HIS A 181 -15.82 -2.47 -0.73
N THR A 182 -16.81 -1.58 -0.68
CA THR A 182 -18.15 -1.83 -1.21
C THR A 182 -18.23 -1.13 -2.56
N LEU A 183 -18.28 -1.91 -3.63
CA LEU A 183 -18.35 -1.44 -5.00
C LEU A 183 -19.76 -1.57 -5.53
N VAL A 184 -20.26 -0.54 -6.19
CA VAL A 184 -21.54 -0.53 -6.89
C VAL A 184 -21.29 -0.62 -8.39
N ARG A 185 -22.05 -1.45 -9.09
CA ARG A 185 -21.95 -1.58 -10.54
C ARG A 185 -22.38 -0.29 -11.25
N ASN A 186 -21.59 0.16 -12.20
CA ASN A 186 -21.84 1.34 -13.01
C ASN A 186 -21.58 1.01 -14.50
N GLY A 187 -22.56 0.38 -15.15
CA GLY A 187 -22.35 -0.21 -16.48
C GLY A 187 -21.31 -1.31 -16.43
N ASP A 188 -20.27 -1.17 -17.24
CA ASP A 188 -19.14 -2.12 -17.26
C ASP A 188 -18.06 -1.82 -16.23
N ASP A 189 -18.20 -0.77 -15.43
CA ASP A 189 -17.24 -0.33 -14.45
C ASP A 189 -17.85 -0.38 -13.03
N PHE A 190 -17.16 0.21 -12.06
CA PHE A 190 -17.58 0.27 -10.66
C PHE A 190 -17.51 1.71 -10.13
N LYS A 191 -18.34 1.99 -9.11
CA LYS A 191 -18.20 3.14 -8.22
C LYS A 191 -17.99 2.65 -6.79
N ILE A 192 -17.23 3.39 -6.03
CA ILE A 192 -16.97 3.10 -4.61
C ILE A 192 -18.10 3.68 -3.79
N ALA A 193 -18.86 2.84 -3.09
CA ALA A 193 -19.81 3.28 -2.06
C ALA A 193 -19.09 3.43 -0.71
N LEU A 194 -18.16 2.53 -0.41
CA LEU A 194 -17.32 2.61 0.79
C LEU A 194 -15.92 2.08 0.47
N GLN A 195 -14.91 2.85 0.80
CA GLN A 195 -13.53 2.37 0.96
C GLN A 195 -13.15 2.46 2.43
N ARG A 196 -13.12 1.32 3.10
CA ARG A 196 -12.58 1.22 4.44
C ARG A 196 -11.10 0.82 4.40
N VAL A 197 -10.29 1.51 5.22
CA VAL A 197 -8.84 1.33 5.30
C VAL A 197 -8.44 1.00 6.72
N ASP A 198 -8.18 -0.26 7.00
CA ASP A 198 -7.69 -0.70 8.31
C ASP A 198 -6.16 -0.75 8.28
N LEU A 199 -5.52 0.26 8.88
CA LEU A 199 -4.07 0.32 9.01
C LEU A 199 -3.56 -0.73 10.02
N LEU A 200 -2.47 -1.40 9.69
CA LEU A 200 -1.81 -2.35 10.60
C LEU A 200 -1.34 -1.66 11.89
N ASN A 201 -0.89 -0.41 11.79
CA ASN A 201 -0.42 0.40 12.91
C ASN A 201 -1.36 1.58 13.24
N GLY A 202 -2.66 1.46 12.96
CA GLY A 202 -3.62 2.56 13.13
C GLY A 202 -3.70 3.14 14.56
N GLN A 203 -3.35 2.35 15.56
CA GLN A 203 -3.29 2.78 16.97
C GLN A 203 -1.90 3.23 17.44
N ALA A 204 -0.87 3.09 16.60
CA ALA A 204 0.46 3.53 16.93
C ALA A 204 0.58 5.07 16.81
N PRO A 205 1.51 5.71 17.53
CA PRO A 205 1.75 7.12 17.34
C PRO A 205 2.30 7.39 15.93
N PHE A 206 1.70 8.37 15.26
CA PHE A 206 2.23 8.89 14.01
C PHE A 206 3.21 10.02 14.31
N ASP A 207 4.34 10.04 13.62
CA ASP A 207 5.37 11.09 13.74
C ASP A 207 4.96 12.38 13.00
N TYR A 208 3.87 12.33 12.24
CA TYR A 208 3.33 13.47 11.50
C TYR A 208 1.83 13.25 11.17
N VAL A 209 1.16 14.31 10.74
CA VAL A 209 -0.23 14.26 10.33
C VAL A 209 -0.35 13.71 8.92
N LEU A 210 -1.07 12.60 8.75
CA LEU A 210 -1.45 12.09 7.43
C LEU A 210 -2.26 13.15 6.68
N GLN A 211 -1.81 13.52 5.48
CA GLN A 211 -2.44 14.59 4.69
C GLN A 211 -3.14 14.08 3.44
N ILE A 212 -2.80 12.86 3.05
CA ILE A 212 -3.30 12.20 1.84
C ILE A 212 -3.90 10.85 2.20
N TRP A 213 -4.70 10.32 1.28
CA TRP A 213 -5.23 8.96 1.39
C TRP A 213 -4.12 7.92 1.22
N VAL A 214 -4.30 6.82 1.91
CA VAL A 214 -3.44 5.63 1.87
C VAL A 214 -4.10 4.57 1.03
#